data_e9f6fa2e9b538c23b37cd617573fb1d6
#
_entry.id   e9f6fa2e9b538c23b37cd617573fb1d6
#
_cell.length_a   1.000
_cell.length_b   1.000
_cell.length_c   1.000
_cell.angle_alpha   90.00
_cell.angle_beta   90.00
_cell.angle_gamma   90.00
#
_symmetry.space_group_name_H-M   'P 1'
#
loop_
_entity.id
_entity.type
_entity.pdbx_description
1 polymer ?
#
loop_
_entity_poly.entity_id
_entity_poly.type
_entity_poly.pdbx_seq_one_letter_code
_entity_poly.pdbx_strand_id
1 'polypeptide(L)'
;MPSRRALLSVSDKTGLVDFARGLAAKGYTILSTGGTARSLREAGLEVTDVSEVTGFPEIMDGRVKTLHPKIHGGLLARRDNDDHVAAMDAQQIGGIDLLAVNLYPFEAQREQTDDFATLVEYIDIGGPAMLRAAAKNHDFVTVVCDPSDYDSVLAEMTDDGEVSIGTRRRLAGKTFARTAAYDQAIADWMAGDSFGEALTVPGRRLQELRYGENPHQKAALYAGGPARAGVATATQIQGKPLSYNNLNDTDAAFELAAEFTDPTIAIIKHANPCGVASADSLAAAWERALAADPVSAFGGIVAANMTIDAVTARAITGIFTEVVIAPDADDEARAILAEKPNLRLLVTGAMPDPAAAAVKIKSVAGGFLAQSRDNGAISADDLTIVTSATPDAGQIDDMLFAWRVCKHVKSNAIVFAADRCTVGVGAGQMSRVDSARIAAQKARDTATHHGWDAPRTIGSVAASDAFFPFADGLAALIEAGVTAVIQPGGSKADDKVIAAANAAGIVMAMTGMRHFNH
;
A
#
# COMPACT_ATOMS: atom_id res chain seq x y z
N MET A 1 -40.78 -10.06 -28.34
CA MET A 1 -39.64 -10.78 -27.75
C MET A 1 -39.92 -10.94 -26.27
N PRO A 2 -39.53 -12.04 -25.61
CA PRO A 2 -39.67 -12.12 -24.16
C PRO A 2 -38.89 -10.94 -23.53
N SER A 3 -39.46 -10.34 -22.48
CA SER A 3 -38.83 -9.21 -21.77
C SER A 3 -37.49 -9.66 -21.19
N ARG A 4 -36.42 -8.89 -21.39
CA ARG A 4 -35.11 -9.12 -20.75
C ARG A 4 -35.25 -8.99 -19.23
N ARG A 5 -34.46 -9.74 -18.47
CA ARG A 5 -34.52 -9.72 -17.02
C ARG A 5 -33.19 -9.28 -16.41
N ALA A 6 -33.25 -8.36 -15.47
CA ALA A 6 -32.09 -7.95 -14.64
C ALA A 6 -32.33 -8.34 -13.19
N LEU A 7 -31.45 -9.12 -12.59
CA LEU A 7 -31.47 -9.43 -11.17
C LEU A 7 -30.51 -8.49 -10.43
N LEU A 8 -31.07 -7.67 -9.53
CA LEU A 8 -30.33 -6.68 -8.74
C LEU A 8 -30.40 -7.08 -7.26
N SER A 9 -29.25 -7.35 -6.64
CA SER A 9 -29.15 -7.69 -5.22
C SER A 9 -27.84 -7.12 -4.66
N VAL A 10 -27.92 -5.91 -4.08
CA VAL A 10 -26.73 -5.13 -3.69
C VAL A 10 -26.76 -4.77 -2.23
N SER A 11 -25.61 -4.85 -1.57
CA SER A 11 -25.35 -4.33 -0.24
C SER A 11 -25.12 -2.82 -0.28
N ASP A 12 -24.13 -2.38 -1.07
CA ASP A 12 -23.90 -0.96 -1.40
C ASP A 12 -24.91 -0.52 -2.48
N LYS A 13 -25.73 0.48 -2.15
CA LYS A 13 -26.81 1.00 -3.00
C LYS A 13 -26.40 2.25 -3.79
N THR A 14 -25.12 2.59 -3.81
CA THR A 14 -24.60 3.74 -4.58
C THR A 14 -24.97 3.58 -6.05
N GLY A 15 -25.64 4.58 -6.64
CA GLY A 15 -26.05 4.59 -8.05
C GLY A 15 -27.12 3.54 -8.45
N LEU A 16 -27.62 2.72 -7.51
CA LEU A 16 -28.55 1.62 -7.79
C LEU A 16 -29.83 2.07 -8.49
N VAL A 17 -30.46 3.15 -8.00
CA VAL A 17 -31.75 3.62 -8.50
C VAL A 17 -31.64 4.12 -9.93
N ASP A 18 -30.61 4.88 -10.25
CA ASP A 18 -30.39 5.41 -11.60
C ASP A 18 -30.00 4.29 -12.56
N PHE A 19 -29.20 3.33 -12.12
CA PHE A 19 -28.90 2.12 -12.88
C PHE A 19 -30.17 1.32 -13.22
N ALA A 20 -31.01 1.07 -12.21
CA ALA A 20 -32.27 0.33 -12.41
C ALA A 20 -33.25 1.08 -13.32
N ARG A 21 -33.34 2.43 -13.22
CA ARG A 21 -34.14 3.25 -14.16
C ARG A 21 -33.62 3.14 -15.59
N GLY A 22 -32.31 3.20 -15.77
CA GLY A 22 -31.67 3.00 -17.07
C GLY A 22 -32.00 1.64 -17.69
N LEU A 23 -31.92 0.57 -16.89
CA LEU A 23 -32.30 -0.79 -17.32
C LEU A 23 -33.78 -0.90 -17.67
N ALA A 24 -34.67 -0.35 -16.85
CA ALA A 24 -36.12 -0.33 -17.13
C ALA A 24 -36.45 0.41 -18.42
N ALA A 25 -35.77 1.56 -18.67
CA ALA A 25 -35.92 2.31 -19.92
C ALA A 25 -35.44 1.53 -21.17
N LYS A 26 -34.52 0.56 -20.99
CA LYS A 26 -34.04 -0.36 -22.03
C LYS A 26 -34.89 -1.67 -22.08
N GLY A 27 -36.04 -1.70 -21.42
CA GLY A 27 -37.01 -2.82 -21.49
C GLY A 27 -36.70 -4.01 -20.59
N TYR A 28 -35.85 -3.84 -19.58
CA TYR A 28 -35.61 -4.90 -18.59
C TYR A 28 -36.71 -4.97 -17.54
N THR A 29 -37.17 -6.18 -17.24
CA THR A 29 -37.93 -6.49 -16.02
C THR A 29 -36.93 -6.62 -14.87
N ILE A 30 -37.14 -5.86 -13.79
CA ILE A 30 -36.26 -5.85 -12.62
C ILE A 30 -36.68 -6.95 -11.64
N LEU A 31 -35.79 -7.90 -11.39
CA LEU A 31 -35.90 -8.88 -10.32
C LEU A 31 -35.05 -8.42 -9.15
N SER A 32 -35.54 -8.56 -7.92
CA SER A 32 -34.76 -8.18 -6.74
C SER A 32 -35.24 -8.89 -5.48
N THR A 33 -34.54 -8.67 -4.38
CA THR A 33 -34.85 -9.28 -3.08
C THR A 33 -34.49 -8.35 -1.92
N GLY A 34 -35.17 -8.53 -0.79
CA GLY A 34 -34.84 -7.88 0.49
C GLY A 34 -34.75 -6.35 0.44
N GLY A 35 -33.68 -5.82 1.01
CA GLY A 35 -33.45 -4.36 1.11
C GLY A 35 -33.25 -3.67 -0.25
N THR A 36 -32.72 -4.37 -1.25
CA THR A 36 -32.57 -3.84 -2.62
C THR A 36 -33.93 -3.63 -3.26
N ALA A 37 -34.82 -4.64 -3.21
CA ALA A 37 -36.19 -4.54 -3.73
C ALA A 37 -36.97 -3.41 -3.07
N ARG A 38 -36.83 -3.25 -1.75
CA ARG A 38 -37.47 -2.15 -0.99
C ARG A 38 -37.01 -0.80 -1.52
N SER A 39 -35.71 -0.56 -1.61
CA SER A 39 -35.15 0.72 -2.08
C SER A 39 -35.61 1.07 -3.50
N LEU A 40 -35.71 0.10 -4.39
CA LEU A 40 -36.17 0.29 -5.77
C LEU A 40 -37.68 0.63 -5.83
N ARG A 41 -38.51 -0.06 -5.03
CA ARG A 41 -39.95 0.23 -4.95
C ARG A 41 -40.23 1.62 -4.35
N GLU A 42 -39.48 2.00 -3.30
CA GLU A 42 -39.57 3.35 -2.72
C GLU A 42 -39.19 4.45 -3.72
N ALA A 43 -38.31 4.13 -4.69
CA ALA A 43 -37.97 5.03 -5.80
C ALA A 43 -38.95 5.00 -6.98
N GLY A 44 -40.09 4.27 -6.84
CA GLY A 44 -41.17 4.20 -7.84
C GLY A 44 -40.95 3.22 -8.97
N LEU A 45 -40.01 2.28 -8.86
CA LEU A 45 -39.75 1.26 -9.87
C LEU A 45 -40.60 -0.01 -9.62
N GLU A 46 -41.07 -0.61 -10.71
CA GLU A 46 -41.68 -1.95 -10.67
C GLU A 46 -40.59 -3.00 -10.43
N VAL A 47 -40.79 -3.83 -9.41
CA VAL A 47 -39.82 -4.87 -9.03
C VAL A 47 -40.57 -6.17 -8.72
N THR A 48 -40.21 -7.20 -9.44
CA THR A 48 -40.66 -8.59 -9.15
C THR A 48 -39.75 -9.17 -8.08
N ASP A 49 -40.34 -9.70 -7.02
CA ASP A 49 -39.57 -10.36 -5.96
C ASP A 49 -39.04 -11.71 -6.42
N VAL A 50 -37.84 -12.09 -5.97
CA VAL A 50 -37.24 -13.40 -6.27
C VAL A 50 -38.13 -14.53 -5.77
N SER A 51 -38.85 -14.38 -4.66
CA SER A 51 -39.81 -15.36 -4.14
C SER A 51 -40.99 -15.61 -5.10
N GLU A 52 -41.43 -14.59 -5.82
CA GLU A 52 -42.46 -14.72 -6.85
C GLU A 52 -41.98 -15.56 -8.04
N VAL A 53 -40.71 -15.34 -8.45
CA VAL A 53 -40.07 -16.08 -9.56
C VAL A 53 -39.83 -17.54 -9.19
N THR A 54 -39.37 -17.79 -7.97
CA THR A 54 -39.02 -19.13 -7.51
C THR A 54 -40.24 -19.92 -7.07
N GLY A 55 -41.28 -19.24 -6.58
CA GLY A 55 -42.40 -19.84 -5.87
C GLY A 55 -42.01 -20.38 -4.49
N PHE A 56 -40.87 -19.96 -3.96
CA PHE A 56 -40.31 -20.42 -2.69
C PHE A 56 -40.01 -19.23 -1.77
N PRO A 57 -40.48 -19.27 -0.51
CA PRO A 57 -40.22 -18.18 0.42
C PRO A 57 -38.75 -18.10 0.84
N GLU A 58 -38.33 -16.93 1.28
CA GLU A 58 -37.07 -16.76 2.01
C GLU A 58 -37.14 -17.50 3.35
N ILE A 59 -36.12 -18.30 3.66
CA ILE A 59 -36.04 -19.11 4.87
C ILE A 59 -34.70 -18.93 5.58
N MET A 60 -34.63 -19.40 6.84
CA MET A 60 -33.39 -19.37 7.64
C MET A 60 -32.81 -17.96 7.74
N ASP A 61 -33.62 -16.98 8.11
CA ASP A 61 -33.25 -15.57 8.27
C ASP A 61 -32.56 -14.96 7.03
N GLY A 62 -32.96 -15.45 5.83
CA GLY A 62 -32.42 -14.95 4.57
C GLY A 62 -31.20 -15.68 4.03
N ARG A 63 -30.67 -16.66 4.75
CA ARG A 63 -29.53 -17.47 4.28
C ARG A 63 -29.85 -18.26 3.00
N VAL A 64 -31.11 -18.61 2.79
CA VAL A 64 -31.59 -19.29 1.58
C VAL A 64 -32.69 -18.45 0.94
N LYS A 65 -32.37 -17.82 -0.20
CA LYS A 65 -33.33 -17.03 -0.97
C LYS A 65 -33.03 -17.04 -2.48
N THR A 66 -31.78 -16.86 -2.89
CA THR A 66 -31.33 -16.86 -4.29
C THR A 66 -30.70 -18.19 -4.72
N LEU A 67 -30.38 -19.09 -3.77
CA LEU A 67 -29.86 -20.42 -4.03
C LEU A 67 -31.00 -21.37 -4.49
N HIS A 68 -31.51 -21.12 -5.69
CA HIS A 68 -32.65 -21.83 -6.23
C HIS A 68 -32.42 -22.17 -7.72
N PRO A 69 -32.85 -23.38 -8.20
CA PRO A 69 -32.66 -23.80 -9.58
C PRO A 69 -33.20 -22.79 -10.61
N LYS A 70 -34.35 -22.13 -10.35
CA LYS A 70 -34.90 -21.13 -11.26
C LYS A 70 -34.03 -19.89 -11.42
N ILE A 71 -33.30 -19.49 -10.38
CA ILE A 71 -32.36 -18.36 -10.44
C ILE A 71 -31.07 -18.81 -11.12
N HIS A 72 -30.45 -19.87 -10.62
CA HIS A 72 -29.19 -20.35 -11.19
C HIS A 72 -29.33 -20.93 -12.60
N GLY A 73 -30.44 -21.54 -12.92
CA GLY A 73 -30.79 -21.98 -14.28
C GLY A 73 -30.91 -20.79 -15.23
N GLY A 74 -31.58 -19.70 -14.78
CA GLY A 74 -31.70 -18.46 -15.56
C GLY A 74 -30.34 -17.78 -15.84
N LEU A 75 -29.36 -17.90 -14.93
CA LEU A 75 -28.01 -17.37 -15.08
C LEU A 75 -27.10 -18.32 -15.89
N LEU A 76 -27.22 -19.63 -15.75
CA LEU A 76 -26.27 -20.62 -16.29
C LEU A 76 -26.66 -21.23 -17.63
N ALA A 77 -27.94 -21.14 -18.01
CA ALA A 77 -28.40 -21.76 -19.24
C ALA A 77 -27.74 -21.12 -20.48
N ARG A 78 -27.18 -21.97 -21.33
CA ARG A 78 -26.69 -21.60 -22.66
C ARG A 78 -27.89 -21.50 -23.60
N ARG A 79 -28.14 -20.31 -24.14
CA ARG A 79 -29.33 -20.04 -24.97
C ARG A 79 -29.12 -20.42 -26.43
N ASP A 80 -27.92 -20.86 -26.79
CA ASP A 80 -27.52 -21.46 -28.05
C ASP A 80 -27.52 -23.00 -28.05
N ASN A 81 -28.02 -23.63 -26.96
CA ASN A 81 -28.09 -25.05 -26.78
C ASN A 81 -29.57 -25.50 -26.62
N ASP A 82 -30.08 -26.26 -27.56
CA ASP A 82 -31.50 -26.68 -27.62
C ASP A 82 -31.92 -27.49 -26.40
N ASP A 83 -31.03 -28.34 -25.86
CA ASP A 83 -31.33 -29.14 -24.64
C ASP A 83 -31.47 -28.21 -23.40
N HIS A 84 -30.66 -27.17 -23.31
CA HIS A 84 -30.78 -26.17 -22.24
C HIS A 84 -32.07 -25.37 -22.36
N VAL A 85 -32.43 -24.95 -23.58
CA VAL A 85 -33.69 -24.24 -23.84
C VAL A 85 -34.90 -25.12 -23.50
N ALA A 86 -34.92 -26.38 -23.96
CA ALA A 86 -35.96 -27.32 -23.62
C ALA A 86 -36.08 -27.57 -22.12
N ALA A 87 -34.96 -27.66 -21.40
CA ALA A 87 -34.96 -27.80 -19.94
C ALA A 87 -35.50 -26.54 -19.23
N MET A 88 -35.15 -25.32 -19.72
CA MET A 88 -35.71 -24.06 -19.20
C MET A 88 -37.24 -24.03 -19.37
N ASP A 89 -37.73 -24.37 -20.54
CA ASP A 89 -39.18 -24.39 -20.84
C ASP A 89 -39.91 -25.40 -19.96
N ALA A 90 -39.39 -26.64 -19.85
CA ALA A 90 -39.98 -27.70 -19.06
C ALA A 90 -40.06 -27.36 -17.55
N GLN A 91 -39.09 -26.60 -17.04
CA GLN A 91 -38.99 -26.21 -15.63
C GLN A 91 -39.49 -24.77 -15.37
N GLN A 92 -40.04 -24.10 -16.39
CA GLN A 92 -40.50 -22.70 -16.33
C GLN A 92 -39.41 -21.75 -15.80
N ILE A 93 -38.19 -21.91 -16.30
CA ILE A 93 -37.03 -21.07 -15.97
C ILE A 93 -36.93 -19.94 -16.98
N GLY A 94 -37.12 -18.71 -16.54
CA GLY A 94 -36.86 -17.54 -17.39
C GLY A 94 -35.39 -17.13 -17.36
N GLY A 95 -34.84 -16.76 -18.51
CA GLY A 95 -33.46 -16.28 -18.59
C GLY A 95 -33.24 -14.99 -17.79
N ILE A 96 -32.06 -14.84 -17.23
CA ILE A 96 -31.57 -13.60 -16.60
C ILE A 96 -30.44 -13.06 -17.47
N ASP A 97 -30.60 -11.84 -18.03
CA ASP A 97 -29.71 -11.27 -19.01
C ASP A 97 -28.65 -10.35 -18.39
N LEU A 98 -28.96 -9.83 -17.21
CA LEU A 98 -28.06 -9.01 -16.42
C LEU A 98 -28.16 -9.36 -14.94
N LEU A 99 -27.01 -9.44 -14.29
CA LEU A 99 -26.87 -9.59 -12.85
C LEU A 99 -26.06 -8.43 -12.29
N ALA A 100 -26.59 -7.69 -11.32
CA ALA A 100 -25.83 -6.76 -10.51
C ALA A 100 -25.88 -7.17 -9.03
N VAL A 101 -24.72 -7.55 -8.51
CA VAL A 101 -24.54 -8.00 -7.13
C VAL A 101 -23.22 -7.43 -6.62
N ASN A 102 -23.25 -6.70 -5.51
CA ASN A 102 -22.05 -6.47 -4.71
C ASN A 102 -22.17 -7.23 -3.39
N LEU A 103 -21.05 -7.77 -2.95
CA LEU A 103 -20.98 -8.65 -1.78
C LEU A 103 -21.19 -7.89 -0.47
N TYR A 104 -21.52 -8.57 0.59
CA TYR A 104 -21.51 -8.00 1.93
C TYR A 104 -20.12 -7.46 2.25
N PRO A 105 -20.02 -6.30 2.95
CA PRO A 105 -18.74 -5.64 3.22
C PRO A 105 -17.98 -6.32 4.36
N PHE A 106 -17.59 -7.59 4.17
CA PHE A 106 -16.89 -8.39 5.18
C PHE A 106 -15.61 -7.68 5.68
N GLU A 107 -14.82 -7.14 4.75
CA GLU A 107 -13.58 -6.44 5.08
C GLU A 107 -13.83 -5.20 5.97
N ALA A 108 -14.84 -4.39 5.64
CA ALA A 108 -15.21 -3.22 6.42
C ALA A 108 -15.84 -3.59 7.78
N GLN A 109 -16.56 -4.71 7.86
CA GLN A 109 -17.12 -5.19 9.11
C GLN A 109 -16.04 -5.70 10.07
N ARG A 110 -15.00 -6.34 9.54
CA ARG A 110 -13.83 -6.76 10.31
C ARG A 110 -13.10 -5.59 10.99
N GLU A 111 -13.14 -4.39 10.41
CA GLU A 111 -12.58 -3.18 11.02
C GLU A 111 -13.41 -2.65 12.21
N GLN A 112 -14.67 -3.09 12.33
CA GLN A 112 -15.61 -2.60 13.33
C GLN A 112 -15.80 -3.54 14.52
N THR A 113 -15.53 -4.85 14.36
CA THR A 113 -15.72 -5.85 15.41
C THR A 113 -14.77 -7.03 15.24
N ASP A 114 -14.35 -7.59 16.39
CA ASP A 114 -13.59 -8.83 16.48
C ASP A 114 -14.48 -10.02 16.87
N ASP A 115 -15.81 -9.81 17.03
CA ASP A 115 -16.72 -10.89 17.42
C ASP A 115 -16.87 -11.92 16.29
N PHE A 116 -16.33 -13.11 16.53
CA PHE A 116 -16.25 -14.17 15.54
C PHE A 116 -17.63 -14.59 15.01
N ALA A 117 -18.63 -14.72 15.90
CA ALA A 117 -19.97 -15.13 15.51
C ALA A 117 -20.64 -14.09 14.61
N THR A 118 -20.49 -12.80 14.94
CA THR A 118 -20.98 -11.70 14.12
C THR A 118 -20.33 -11.71 12.74
N LEU A 119 -19.01 -11.87 12.65
CA LEU A 119 -18.29 -11.86 11.38
C LEU A 119 -18.68 -13.05 10.48
N VAL A 120 -18.95 -14.22 11.05
CA VAL A 120 -19.47 -15.39 10.28
C VAL A 120 -20.78 -15.05 9.58
N GLU A 121 -21.69 -14.27 10.19
CA GLU A 121 -22.95 -13.87 9.57
C GLU A 121 -22.78 -12.88 8.39
N TYR A 122 -21.63 -12.21 8.28
CA TYR A 122 -21.30 -11.37 7.13
C TYR A 122 -20.65 -12.13 5.97
N ILE A 123 -20.47 -13.45 6.07
CA ILE A 123 -19.99 -14.27 4.96
C ILE A 123 -21.15 -14.49 3.97
N ASP A 124 -21.06 -13.83 2.82
CA ASP A 124 -22.05 -13.94 1.75
C ASP A 124 -21.84 -15.24 0.97
N ILE A 125 -22.89 -16.07 0.91
CA ILE A 125 -22.91 -17.32 0.14
C ILE A 125 -23.64 -17.14 -1.19
N GLY A 126 -24.80 -16.50 -1.17
CA GLY A 126 -25.66 -16.35 -2.34
C GLY A 126 -25.08 -15.41 -3.39
N GLY A 127 -24.48 -14.31 -2.96
CA GLY A 127 -23.85 -13.33 -3.84
C GLY A 127 -22.72 -13.93 -4.68
N PRO A 128 -21.69 -14.53 -4.07
CA PRO A 128 -20.61 -15.20 -4.81
C PRO A 128 -21.11 -16.30 -5.74
N ALA A 129 -22.11 -17.10 -5.32
CA ALA A 129 -22.69 -18.15 -6.16
C ALA A 129 -23.32 -17.57 -7.43
N MET A 130 -24.13 -16.52 -7.32
CA MET A 130 -24.75 -15.86 -8.48
C MET A 130 -23.71 -15.17 -9.37
N LEU A 131 -22.76 -14.45 -8.76
CA LEU A 131 -21.67 -13.75 -9.49
C LEU A 131 -20.87 -14.73 -10.35
N ARG A 132 -20.47 -15.86 -9.77
CA ARG A 132 -19.69 -16.88 -10.47
C ARG A 132 -20.51 -17.57 -11.57
N ALA A 133 -21.82 -17.80 -11.34
CA ALA A 133 -22.73 -18.37 -12.34
C ALA A 133 -22.86 -17.44 -13.56
N ALA A 134 -23.15 -16.15 -13.34
CA ALA A 134 -23.27 -15.15 -14.39
C ALA A 134 -21.94 -14.92 -15.14
N ALA A 135 -20.81 -14.80 -14.42
CA ALA A 135 -19.49 -14.63 -15.00
C ALA A 135 -19.09 -15.83 -15.89
N LYS A 136 -19.39 -17.05 -15.47
CA LYS A 136 -19.18 -18.26 -16.29
C LYS A 136 -19.98 -18.21 -17.59
N ASN A 137 -21.20 -17.68 -17.55
CA ASN A 137 -22.12 -17.60 -18.68
C ASN A 137 -22.12 -16.23 -19.37
N HIS A 138 -20.98 -15.52 -19.37
CA HIS A 138 -20.84 -14.16 -19.90
C HIS A 138 -21.20 -14.03 -21.40
N ASP A 139 -21.29 -15.10 -22.15
CA ASP A 139 -21.78 -15.06 -23.53
C ASP A 139 -23.26 -14.64 -23.61
N PHE A 140 -24.03 -14.87 -22.53
CA PHE A 140 -25.46 -14.57 -22.46
C PHE A 140 -25.85 -13.62 -21.32
N VAL A 141 -24.98 -13.42 -20.32
CA VAL A 141 -25.29 -12.66 -19.11
C VAL A 141 -24.24 -11.55 -18.90
N THR A 142 -24.73 -10.32 -18.73
CA THR A 142 -23.91 -9.22 -18.25
C THR A 142 -23.82 -9.27 -16.73
N VAL A 143 -22.63 -9.41 -16.16
CA VAL A 143 -22.42 -9.42 -14.71
C VAL A 143 -21.73 -8.14 -14.25
N VAL A 144 -22.29 -7.49 -13.21
CA VAL A 144 -21.76 -6.26 -12.63
C VAL A 144 -21.60 -6.47 -11.12
N CYS A 145 -20.36 -6.43 -10.64
CA CYS A 145 -20.05 -6.63 -9.22
C CYS A 145 -19.61 -5.34 -8.48
N ASP A 146 -19.60 -4.20 -9.18
CA ASP A 146 -19.09 -2.94 -8.66
C ASP A 146 -19.94 -1.78 -9.20
N PRO A 147 -20.47 -0.88 -8.33
CA PRO A 147 -21.26 0.28 -8.76
C PRO A 147 -20.54 1.20 -9.76
N SER A 148 -19.21 1.26 -9.73
CA SER A 148 -18.41 2.08 -10.66
C SER A 148 -18.55 1.67 -12.13
N ASP A 149 -19.07 0.47 -12.41
CA ASP A 149 -19.32 0.02 -13.80
C ASP A 149 -20.73 0.39 -14.30
N TYR A 150 -21.67 0.86 -13.47
CA TYR A 150 -23.06 1.10 -13.84
C TYR A 150 -23.21 2.04 -15.03
N ASP A 151 -22.59 3.22 -14.96
CA ASP A 151 -22.68 4.25 -16.02
C ASP A 151 -22.09 3.75 -17.34
N SER A 152 -20.94 3.06 -17.27
CA SER A 152 -20.27 2.54 -18.47
C SER A 152 -21.10 1.44 -19.14
N VAL A 153 -21.77 0.58 -18.37
CA VAL A 153 -22.66 -0.46 -18.89
C VAL A 153 -23.88 0.15 -19.54
N LEU A 154 -24.54 1.13 -18.89
CA LEU A 154 -25.70 1.83 -19.48
C LEU A 154 -25.33 2.60 -20.76
N ALA A 155 -24.18 3.28 -20.76
CA ALA A 155 -23.73 4.07 -21.92
C ALA A 155 -23.42 3.21 -23.15
N GLU A 156 -22.91 1.99 -22.94
CA GLU A 156 -22.61 1.04 -24.02
C GLU A 156 -23.84 0.26 -24.49
N MET A 157 -24.86 0.15 -23.63
CA MET A 157 -26.03 -0.69 -23.89
C MET A 157 -26.79 -0.21 -25.13
N THR A 158 -27.00 -1.11 -26.08
CA THR A 158 -27.79 -0.85 -27.29
C THR A 158 -29.27 -0.57 -26.95
N ASP A 159 -30.05 -0.13 -27.92
CA ASP A 159 -31.50 0.08 -27.73
C ASP A 159 -32.24 -1.23 -27.39
N ASP A 160 -31.72 -2.35 -27.88
CA ASP A 160 -32.24 -3.68 -27.53
C ASP A 160 -31.75 -4.21 -26.16
N GLY A 161 -31.03 -3.39 -25.39
CA GLY A 161 -30.53 -3.75 -24.08
C GLY A 161 -29.30 -4.68 -24.09
N GLU A 162 -28.55 -4.73 -25.19
CA GLU A 162 -27.35 -5.58 -25.27
C GLU A 162 -26.08 -4.83 -24.90
N VAL A 163 -25.18 -5.54 -24.23
CA VAL A 163 -23.80 -5.11 -23.93
C VAL A 163 -22.83 -5.95 -24.75
N SER A 164 -21.77 -5.35 -25.29
CA SER A 164 -20.82 -6.06 -26.15
C SER A 164 -20.17 -7.25 -25.46
N ILE A 165 -19.83 -8.28 -26.23
CA ILE A 165 -19.12 -9.45 -25.69
C ILE A 165 -17.75 -9.09 -25.08
N GLY A 166 -17.09 -8.06 -25.60
CA GLY A 166 -15.82 -7.54 -25.04
C GLY A 166 -16.00 -7.03 -23.63
N THR A 167 -17.02 -6.21 -23.38
CA THR A 167 -17.36 -5.69 -22.06
C THR A 167 -17.86 -6.80 -21.13
N ARG A 168 -18.69 -7.71 -21.60
CA ARG A 168 -19.14 -8.86 -20.79
C ARG A 168 -17.97 -9.72 -20.32
N ARG A 169 -16.96 -9.99 -21.17
CA ARG A 169 -15.73 -10.71 -20.81
C ARG A 169 -14.90 -9.95 -19.79
N ARG A 170 -14.75 -8.65 -19.98
CA ARG A 170 -14.04 -7.78 -19.02
C ARG A 170 -14.71 -7.82 -17.64
N LEU A 171 -16.03 -7.64 -17.60
CA LEU A 171 -16.81 -7.67 -16.36
C LEU A 171 -16.77 -9.06 -15.68
N ALA A 172 -16.84 -10.14 -16.45
CA ALA A 172 -16.68 -11.50 -15.93
C ALA A 172 -15.29 -11.71 -15.29
N GLY A 173 -14.22 -11.23 -15.92
CA GLY A 173 -12.88 -11.24 -15.36
C GLY A 173 -12.79 -10.45 -14.05
N LYS A 174 -13.38 -9.23 -14.00
CA LYS A 174 -13.47 -8.41 -12.78
C LYS A 174 -14.23 -9.14 -11.67
N THR A 175 -15.32 -9.82 -12.02
CA THR A 175 -16.15 -10.59 -11.08
C THR A 175 -15.38 -11.75 -10.46
N PHE A 176 -14.66 -12.55 -11.24
CA PHE A 176 -13.83 -13.63 -10.70
C PHE A 176 -12.69 -13.09 -9.82
N ALA A 177 -12.09 -11.97 -10.19
CA ALA A 177 -11.08 -11.32 -9.34
C ALA A 177 -11.68 -10.84 -8.00
N ARG A 178 -12.91 -10.27 -8.02
CA ARG A 178 -13.59 -9.82 -6.79
C ARG A 178 -13.96 -10.98 -5.87
N THR A 179 -14.50 -12.08 -6.40
CA THR A 179 -14.84 -13.25 -5.58
C THR A 179 -13.58 -13.90 -4.99
N ALA A 180 -12.50 -13.99 -5.75
CA ALA A 180 -11.21 -14.50 -5.23
C ALA A 180 -10.66 -13.63 -4.09
N ALA A 181 -10.73 -12.30 -4.22
CA ALA A 181 -10.30 -11.38 -3.16
C ALA A 181 -11.18 -11.49 -1.91
N TYR A 182 -12.47 -11.65 -2.10
CA TYR A 182 -13.43 -11.83 -1.01
C TYR A 182 -13.16 -13.12 -0.22
N ASP A 183 -13.00 -14.25 -0.91
CA ASP A 183 -12.69 -15.54 -0.30
C ASP A 183 -11.34 -15.51 0.42
N GLN A 184 -10.34 -14.80 -0.13
CA GLN A 184 -9.05 -14.63 0.53
C GLN A 184 -9.15 -13.83 1.83
N ALA A 185 -9.93 -12.74 1.84
CA ALA A 185 -10.12 -11.93 3.06
C ALA A 185 -10.74 -12.78 4.20
N ILE A 186 -11.68 -13.68 3.86
CA ILE A 186 -12.26 -14.62 4.81
C ILE A 186 -11.23 -15.66 5.26
N ALA A 187 -10.47 -16.23 4.33
CA ALA A 187 -9.45 -17.23 4.62
C ALA A 187 -8.34 -16.68 5.54
N ASP A 188 -7.87 -15.45 5.28
CA ASP A 188 -6.88 -14.77 6.11
C ASP A 188 -7.42 -14.50 7.53
N TRP A 189 -8.69 -14.10 7.63
CA TRP A 189 -9.33 -13.92 8.93
C TRP A 189 -9.46 -15.25 9.70
N MET A 190 -9.86 -16.34 9.02
CA MET A 190 -9.96 -17.66 9.62
C MET A 190 -8.59 -18.24 10.05
N ALA A 191 -7.51 -17.88 9.34
CA ALA A 191 -6.15 -18.29 9.69
C ALA A 191 -5.61 -17.58 10.94
N GLY A 192 -6.18 -16.44 11.35
CA GLY A 192 -5.72 -15.63 12.47
C GLY A 192 -4.34 -15.02 12.21
N ASP A 193 -3.46 -15.06 13.23
CA ASP A 193 -2.11 -14.47 13.16
C ASP A 193 -1.07 -15.32 12.41
N SER A 194 -1.46 -16.48 11.90
CA SER A 194 -0.58 -17.39 11.14
C SER A 194 -0.71 -17.15 9.64
N PHE A 195 0.34 -17.46 8.88
CA PHE A 195 0.22 -17.54 7.43
C PHE A 195 -0.65 -18.76 7.06
N GLY A 196 -1.71 -18.53 6.27
CA GLY A 196 -2.56 -19.61 5.77
C GLY A 196 -1.84 -20.58 4.83
N GLU A 197 -2.44 -21.74 4.55
CA GLU A 197 -1.88 -22.74 3.62
C GLU A 197 -1.85 -22.24 2.16
N ALA A 198 -2.68 -21.26 1.82
CA ALA A 198 -2.74 -20.64 0.49
C ALA A 198 -2.55 -19.13 0.61
N LEU A 199 -1.85 -18.55 -0.35
CA LEU A 199 -1.62 -17.11 -0.45
C LEU A 199 -2.24 -16.59 -1.74
N THR A 200 -3.12 -15.59 -1.63
CA THR A 200 -3.58 -14.76 -2.74
C THR A 200 -3.23 -13.30 -2.45
N VAL A 201 -2.76 -12.59 -3.45
CA VAL A 201 -2.46 -11.15 -3.34
C VAL A 201 -3.55 -10.38 -4.09
N PRO A 202 -4.65 -10.00 -3.41
CA PRO A 202 -5.72 -9.27 -4.07
C PRO A 202 -5.28 -7.84 -4.34
N GLY A 203 -5.61 -7.33 -5.54
CA GLY A 203 -5.32 -5.95 -5.87
C GLY A 203 -6.21 -5.44 -6.99
N ARG A 204 -6.78 -4.25 -6.82
CA ARG A 204 -7.48 -3.52 -7.88
C ARG A 204 -6.48 -2.65 -8.62
N ARG A 205 -6.34 -2.86 -9.94
CA ARG A 205 -5.45 -2.03 -10.75
C ARG A 205 -5.91 -0.57 -10.72
N LEU A 206 -5.00 0.30 -10.26
CA LEU A 206 -5.19 1.76 -10.25
C LEU A 206 -4.75 2.37 -11.58
N GLN A 207 -3.57 1.96 -12.04
CA GLN A 207 -2.93 2.57 -13.19
C GLN A 207 -2.06 1.53 -13.92
N GLU A 208 -2.08 1.55 -15.26
CA GLU A 208 -1.06 0.93 -16.08
C GLU A 208 0.10 1.92 -16.23
N LEU A 209 1.31 1.46 -15.96
CA LEU A 209 2.51 2.29 -16.02
C LEU A 209 3.15 2.19 -17.40
N ARG A 210 3.85 3.24 -17.81
CA ARG A 210 4.51 3.28 -19.12
C ARG A 210 5.46 2.10 -19.35
N TYR A 211 6.20 1.68 -18.31
CA TYR A 211 7.09 0.52 -18.27
C TYR A 211 7.46 0.21 -16.80
N GLY A 212 8.15 -0.89 -16.55
CA GLY A 212 8.66 -1.28 -15.23
C GLY A 212 9.92 -0.52 -14.83
N GLU A 213 10.83 -1.16 -14.09
CA GLU A 213 12.15 -0.57 -13.82
C GLU A 213 12.89 -0.24 -15.12
N ASN A 214 12.71 -1.08 -16.13
CA ASN A 214 13.36 -0.96 -17.43
C ASN A 214 12.33 -0.83 -18.56
N PRO A 215 12.66 -0.14 -19.66
CA PRO A 215 11.71 0.17 -20.74
C PRO A 215 11.06 -1.04 -21.44
N HIS A 216 11.69 -2.21 -21.40
CA HIS A 216 11.15 -3.44 -21.99
C HIS A 216 10.14 -4.17 -21.09
N GLN A 217 9.98 -3.77 -19.84
CA GLN A 217 9.10 -4.40 -18.86
C GLN A 217 7.74 -3.72 -18.85
N LYS A 218 6.68 -4.53 -18.72
CA LYS A 218 5.32 -4.02 -18.44
C LYS A 218 5.14 -3.87 -16.94
N ALA A 219 4.39 -2.85 -16.53
CA ALA A 219 4.09 -2.61 -15.12
C ALA A 219 2.72 -1.98 -14.92
N ALA A 220 2.17 -2.15 -13.73
CA ALA A 220 0.95 -1.50 -13.27
C ALA A 220 1.01 -1.30 -11.75
N LEU A 221 0.31 -0.27 -11.28
CA LEU A 221 0.08 -0.03 -9.87
C LEU A 221 -1.27 -0.64 -9.47
N TYR A 222 -1.31 -1.32 -8.35
CA TYR A 222 -2.51 -1.90 -7.75
C TYR A 222 -2.72 -1.34 -6.35
N ALA A 223 -3.97 -1.05 -6.00
CA ALA A 223 -4.38 -0.90 -4.61
C ALA A 223 -4.77 -2.26 -4.06
N GLY A 224 -4.38 -2.54 -2.82
CA GLY A 224 -4.71 -3.79 -2.12
C GLY A 224 -4.21 -3.76 -0.69
N GLY A 225 -4.66 -4.74 0.11
CA GLY A 225 -4.37 -4.78 1.53
C GLY A 225 -5.19 -3.81 2.38
N PRO A 226 -4.87 -3.68 3.69
CA PRO A 226 -5.54 -2.74 4.59
C PRO A 226 -5.43 -1.30 4.11
N ALA A 227 -6.45 -0.47 4.39
CA ALA A 227 -6.42 0.95 4.06
C ALA A 227 -5.29 1.64 4.84
N ARG A 228 -4.34 2.24 4.12
CA ARG A 228 -3.16 2.91 4.69
C ARG A 228 -2.75 4.05 3.79
N ALA A 229 -2.42 5.20 4.37
CA ALA A 229 -1.85 6.31 3.62
C ALA A 229 -0.54 5.89 2.95
N GLY A 230 -0.31 6.26 1.69
CA GLY A 230 0.89 5.88 0.95
C GLY A 230 0.76 6.18 -0.54
N VAL A 231 1.73 5.76 -1.33
CA VAL A 231 1.78 6.06 -2.77
C VAL A 231 0.58 5.52 -3.56
N ALA A 232 -0.01 4.40 -3.13
CA ALA A 232 -1.17 3.80 -3.79
C ALA A 232 -2.50 4.51 -3.46
N THR A 233 -2.54 5.32 -2.40
CA THR A 233 -3.72 6.09 -1.96
C THR A 233 -3.54 7.59 -2.13
N ALA A 234 -2.34 8.04 -2.51
CA ALA A 234 -2.04 9.45 -2.73
C ALA A 234 -2.80 10.03 -3.93
N THR A 235 -3.17 11.29 -3.81
CA THR A 235 -3.67 12.10 -4.94
C THR A 235 -2.50 12.83 -5.58
N GLN A 236 -2.27 12.60 -6.86
CA GLN A 236 -1.31 13.38 -7.63
C GLN A 236 -1.92 14.72 -8.01
N ILE A 237 -1.40 15.81 -7.42
CA ILE A 237 -1.92 17.18 -7.62
C ILE A 237 -1.39 17.78 -8.93
N GLN A 238 -0.13 17.47 -9.28
CA GLN A 238 0.51 17.99 -10.48
C GLN A 238 1.62 17.07 -11.02
N GLY A 239 2.16 17.43 -12.18
CA GLY A 239 3.34 16.82 -12.78
C GLY A 239 3.05 15.74 -13.79
N LYS A 240 4.10 15.15 -14.33
CA LYS A 240 4.04 14.04 -15.28
C LYS A 240 3.49 12.77 -14.61
N PRO A 241 2.93 11.81 -15.38
CA PRO A 241 2.59 10.49 -14.84
C PRO A 241 3.78 9.87 -14.10
N LEU A 242 3.50 9.18 -13.01
CA LEU A 242 4.51 8.46 -12.23
C LEU A 242 5.03 7.25 -12.99
N SER A 243 6.34 7.00 -12.89
CA SER A 243 6.97 5.77 -13.35
C SER A 243 7.01 4.73 -12.22
N TYR A 244 7.32 3.49 -12.56
CA TYR A 244 7.59 2.43 -11.58
C TYR A 244 8.65 2.86 -10.56
N ASN A 245 9.78 3.40 -11.04
CA ASN A 245 10.87 3.85 -10.18
C ASN A 245 10.46 5.03 -9.29
N ASN A 246 9.66 5.98 -9.81
CA ASN A 246 9.13 7.05 -8.97
C ASN A 246 8.28 6.50 -7.83
N LEU A 247 7.37 5.55 -8.11
CA LEU A 247 6.51 4.93 -7.08
C LEU A 247 7.33 4.19 -6.03
N ASN A 248 8.30 3.38 -6.45
CA ASN A 248 9.17 2.61 -5.56
C ASN A 248 9.98 3.53 -4.63
N ASP A 249 10.60 4.57 -5.18
CA ASP A 249 11.44 5.48 -4.41
C ASP A 249 10.58 6.42 -3.52
N THR A 250 9.38 6.78 -3.98
CA THR A 250 8.43 7.60 -3.20
C THR A 250 7.88 6.82 -2.00
N ASP A 251 7.59 5.52 -2.17
CA ASP A 251 7.19 4.64 -1.08
C ASP A 251 8.28 4.57 0.00
N ALA A 252 9.51 4.31 -0.42
CA ALA A 252 10.67 4.28 0.49
C ALA A 252 10.87 5.61 1.24
N ALA A 253 10.67 6.75 0.56
CA ALA A 253 10.80 8.07 1.17
C ALA A 253 9.70 8.34 2.20
N PHE A 254 8.46 8.02 1.87
CA PHE A 254 7.33 8.32 2.73
C PHE A 254 7.26 7.41 3.95
N GLU A 255 7.60 6.13 3.79
CA GLU A 255 7.73 5.17 4.89
C GLU A 255 8.84 5.58 5.88
N LEU A 256 9.98 6.08 5.38
CA LEU A 256 11.05 6.58 6.24
C LEU A 256 10.62 7.85 6.98
N ALA A 257 9.98 8.82 6.30
CA ALA A 257 9.52 10.05 6.93
C ALA A 257 8.48 9.80 8.03
N ALA A 258 7.70 8.71 7.92
CA ALA A 258 6.69 8.31 8.89
C ALA A 258 7.26 7.82 10.24
N GLU A 259 8.54 7.45 10.30
CA GLU A 259 9.19 7.05 11.56
C GLU A 259 9.37 8.21 12.56
N PHE A 260 9.12 9.45 12.13
CA PHE A 260 9.40 10.65 12.90
C PHE A 260 8.14 11.47 13.17
N THR A 261 8.07 12.03 14.39
CA THR A 261 7.00 12.93 14.83
C THR A 261 7.35 14.42 14.71
N ASP A 262 8.64 14.77 14.82
CA ASP A 262 9.13 16.13 14.59
C ASP A 262 9.15 16.46 13.10
N PRO A 263 9.14 17.76 12.69
CA PRO A 263 9.22 18.13 11.28
C PRO A 263 10.44 17.49 10.62
N THR A 264 10.20 16.58 9.68
CA THR A 264 11.25 15.74 9.07
C THR A 264 11.14 15.74 7.55
N ILE A 265 12.29 15.86 6.91
CA ILE A 265 12.47 15.66 5.47
C ILE A 265 13.36 14.43 5.24
N ALA A 266 12.91 13.54 4.36
CA ALA A 266 13.69 12.45 3.80
C ALA A 266 13.90 12.66 2.30
N ILE A 267 15.15 12.64 1.85
CA ILE A 267 15.53 12.72 0.44
C ILE A 267 16.04 11.35 0.02
N ILE A 268 15.32 10.71 -0.90
CA ILE A 268 15.59 9.33 -1.35
C ILE A 268 16.02 9.31 -2.82
N LYS A 269 16.95 8.42 -3.14
CA LYS A 269 17.29 8.07 -4.51
C LYS A 269 17.62 6.57 -4.59
N HIS A 270 16.99 5.86 -5.53
CA HIS A 270 17.14 4.40 -5.67
C HIS A 270 16.83 3.65 -4.36
N ALA A 271 15.69 4.03 -3.74
CA ALA A 271 15.17 3.48 -2.49
C ALA A 271 16.15 3.53 -1.28
N ASN A 272 17.15 4.42 -1.32
CA ASN A 272 18.07 4.68 -0.20
C ASN A 272 18.14 6.18 0.12
N PRO A 273 18.32 6.57 1.38
CA PRO A 273 18.41 7.97 1.75
C PRO A 273 19.74 8.62 1.28
N CYS A 274 19.62 9.78 0.62
CA CYS A 274 20.70 10.70 0.41
C CYS A 274 20.92 11.56 1.65
N GLY A 275 19.82 12.01 2.26
CA GLY A 275 19.82 12.78 3.48
C GLY A 275 18.47 12.74 4.17
N VAL A 276 18.50 12.69 5.50
CA VAL A 276 17.33 12.74 6.37
C VAL A 276 17.65 13.72 7.50
N ALA A 277 16.72 14.59 7.84
CA ALA A 277 16.87 15.47 8.98
C ALA A 277 15.53 15.80 9.63
N SER A 278 15.54 15.88 10.96
CA SER A 278 14.49 16.45 11.78
C SER A 278 14.95 17.77 12.36
N ALA A 279 14.06 18.79 12.37
CA ALA A 279 14.37 20.13 12.86
C ALA A 279 13.08 20.80 13.40
N ASP A 280 13.19 22.09 13.79
CA ASP A 280 12.05 22.85 14.32
C ASP A 280 11.03 23.25 13.23
N SER A 281 11.41 23.12 11.95
CA SER A 281 10.53 23.34 10.80
C SER A 281 10.97 22.47 9.61
N LEU A 282 10.03 22.21 8.66
CA LEU A 282 10.34 21.47 7.44
C LEU A 282 11.41 22.18 6.59
N ALA A 283 11.42 23.53 6.56
CA ALA A 283 12.42 24.29 5.82
C ALA A 283 13.83 24.08 6.41
N ALA A 284 13.98 24.12 7.74
CA ALA A 284 15.25 23.82 8.41
C ALA A 284 15.65 22.34 8.24
N ALA A 285 14.69 21.42 8.28
CA ALA A 285 14.93 20.01 8.01
C ALA A 285 15.41 19.78 6.57
N TRP A 286 14.81 20.49 5.59
CA TRP A 286 15.23 20.43 4.19
C TRP A 286 16.69 20.87 3.99
N GLU A 287 17.07 22.04 4.53
CA GLU A 287 18.44 22.55 4.40
C GLU A 287 19.47 21.55 4.94
N ARG A 288 19.17 20.94 6.09
CA ARG A 288 20.05 19.97 6.75
C ARG A 288 20.09 18.64 5.99
N ALA A 289 18.94 18.13 5.55
CA ALA A 289 18.86 16.89 4.77
C ALA A 289 19.58 17.02 3.43
N LEU A 290 19.41 18.16 2.73
CA LEU A 290 20.11 18.44 1.47
C LEU A 290 21.63 18.54 1.68
N ALA A 291 22.06 19.17 2.77
CA ALA A 291 23.47 19.32 3.08
C ALA A 291 24.19 17.99 3.41
N ALA A 292 23.45 16.90 3.67
CA ALA A 292 24.04 15.59 3.95
C ALA A 292 24.70 14.93 2.72
N ASP A 293 24.07 15.03 1.54
CA ASP A 293 24.62 14.57 0.25
C ASP A 293 23.95 15.35 -0.91
N PRO A 294 24.36 16.59 -1.17
CA PRO A 294 23.74 17.45 -2.17
C PRO A 294 23.91 16.93 -3.59
N VAL A 295 24.96 16.14 -3.84
CA VAL A 295 25.23 15.57 -5.17
C VAL A 295 24.21 14.45 -5.48
N SER A 296 23.97 13.54 -4.54
CA SER A 296 23.00 12.45 -4.73
C SER A 296 21.56 12.97 -4.69
N ALA A 297 21.27 14.02 -3.92
CA ALA A 297 19.91 14.60 -3.78
C ALA A 297 19.33 15.14 -5.09
N PHE A 298 20.19 15.57 -6.03
CA PHE A 298 19.75 16.06 -7.34
C PHE A 298 18.97 14.99 -8.11
N GLY A 299 17.73 15.29 -8.47
CA GLY A 299 16.82 14.35 -9.13
C GLY A 299 16.26 13.26 -8.21
N GLY A 300 16.34 13.46 -6.89
CA GLY A 300 15.78 12.56 -5.89
C GLY A 300 14.27 12.80 -5.65
N ILE A 301 13.77 12.01 -4.70
CA ILE A 301 12.41 12.07 -4.17
C ILE A 301 12.46 12.72 -2.79
N VAL A 302 11.53 13.63 -2.50
CA VAL A 302 11.42 14.33 -1.23
C VAL A 302 10.15 13.92 -0.53
N ALA A 303 10.26 13.41 0.68
CA ALA A 303 9.12 13.17 1.56
C ALA A 303 9.17 14.10 2.77
N ALA A 304 8.03 14.72 3.08
CA ALA A 304 7.82 15.48 4.30
C ALA A 304 6.75 14.77 5.15
N ASN A 305 6.94 14.76 6.48
CA ASN A 305 5.96 14.15 7.39
C ASN A 305 4.87 15.10 7.89
N MET A 306 4.88 16.35 7.46
CA MET A 306 3.88 17.37 7.77
C MET A 306 3.47 18.12 6.51
N THR A 307 2.45 18.98 6.64
CA THR A 307 2.00 19.87 5.55
C THR A 307 3.14 20.79 5.10
N ILE A 308 3.41 20.78 3.80
CA ILE A 308 4.45 21.64 3.20
C ILE A 308 3.93 23.08 3.14
N ASP A 309 4.70 24.00 3.68
CA ASP A 309 4.46 25.43 3.61
C ASP A 309 5.21 26.10 2.43
N ALA A 310 4.91 27.37 2.19
CA ALA A 310 5.52 28.14 1.12
C ALA A 310 7.07 28.26 1.24
N VAL A 311 7.60 28.34 2.46
CA VAL A 311 9.05 28.46 2.68
C VAL A 311 9.75 27.17 2.29
N THR A 312 9.22 26.05 2.74
CA THR A 312 9.72 24.71 2.39
C THR A 312 9.61 24.45 0.88
N ALA A 313 8.47 24.80 0.27
CA ALA A 313 8.27 24.65 -1.17
C ALA A 313 9.31 25.42 -2.00
N ARG A 314 9.59 26.69 -1.63
CA ARG A 314 10.65 27.50 -2.28
C ARG A 314 12.03 26.84 -2.15
N ALA A 315 12.35 26.33 -0.98
CA ALA A 315 13.62 25.65 -0.74
C ALA A 315 13.76 24.38 -1.59
N ILE A 316 12.72 23.53 -1.65
CA ILE A 316 12.70 22.31 -2.46
C ILE A 316 12.86 22.63 -3.96
N THR A 317 12.20 23.69 -4.47
CA THR A 317 12.28 24.06 -5.89
C THR A 317 13.63 24.65 -6.31
N GLY A 318 14.52 24.89 -5.36
CA GLY A 318 15.90 25.35 -5.61
C GLY A 318 16.79 24.32 -6.30
N ILE A 319 16.45 23.03 -6.25
CA ILE A 319 17.12 21.96 -6.99
C ILE A 319 16.13 21.19 -7.86
N PHE A 320 16.66 20.39 -8.79
CA PHE A 320 15.82 19.48 -9.54
C PHE A 320 15.36 18.33 -8.66
N THR A 321 14.02 18.20 -8.49
CA THR A 321 13.34 17.17 -7.71
C THR A 321 12.32 16.46 -8.60
N GLU A 322 12.29 15.15 -8.58
CA GLU A 322 11.37 14.34 -9.40
C GLU A 322 9.95 14.26 -8.80
N VAL A 323 9.87 13.99 -7.49
CA VAL A 323 8.60 13.82 -6.76
C VAL A 323 8.73 14.46 -5.38
N VAL A 324 7.64 15.09 -4.94
CA VAL A 324 7.43 15.53 -3.56
C VAL A 324 6.19 14.82 -3.05
N ILE A 325 6.27 14.21 -1.86
CA ILE A 325 5.14 13.56 -1.18
C ILE A 325 5.03 14.08 0.26
N ALA A 326 3.81 14.37 0.68
CA ALA A 326 3.49 14.82 2.03
C ALA A 326 2.04 14.49 2.40
N PRO A 327 1.64 14.61 3.69
CA PRO A 327 0.23 14.57 4.06
C PRO A 327 -0.59 15.63 3.32
N ASP A 328 -0.04 16.84 3.20
CA ASP A 328 -0.65 17.94 2.46
C ASP A 328 0.40 19.00 2.04
N ALA A 329 -0.02 19.98 1.26
CA ALA A 329 0.70 21.21 0.97
C ALA A 329 -0.31 22.36 0.98
N ASP A 330 0.04 23.48 1.61
CA ASP A 330 -0.84 24.65 1.62
C ASP A 330 -0.98 25.28 0.21
N ASP A 331 -1.94 26.17 0.04
CA ASP A 331 -2.25 26.75 -1.27
C ASP A 331 -1.06 27.55 -1.86
N GLU A 332 -0.29 28.24 -1.00
CA GLU A 332 0.90 28.99 -1.45
C GLU A 332 2.03 28.03 -1.86
N ALA A 333 2.24 26.96 -1.10
CA ALA A 333 3.20 25.90 -1.45
C ALA A 333 2.84 25.22 -2.77
N ARG A 334 1.56 24.90 -2.98
CA ARG A 334 1.08 24.34 -4.25
C ARG A 334 1.33 25.29 -5.42
N ALA A 335 1.09 26.59 -5.26
CA ALA A 335 1.37 27.59 -6.29
C ALA A 335 2.86 27.65 -6.63
N ILE A 336 3.75 27.62 -5.65
CA ILE A 336 5.21 27.63 -5.83
C ILE A 336 5.68 26.35 -6.54
N LEU A 337 5.22 25.18 -6.08
CA LEU A 337 5.57 23.89 -6.70
C LEU A 337 5.07 23.80 -8.15
N ALA A 338 3.95 24.45 -8.47
CA ALA A 338 3.38 24.49 -9.82
C ALA A 338 4.26 25.26 -10.84
N GLU A 339 5.19 26.11 -10.37
CA GLU A 339 6.20 26.75 -11.24
C GLU A 339 7.15 25.72 -11.87
N LYS A 340 7.21 24.51 -11.33
CA LYS A 340 7.97 23.36 -11.87
C LYS A 340 7.01 22.32 -12.48
N PRO A 341 6.53 22.48 -13.72
CA PRO A 341 5.43 21.68 -14.27
C PRO A 341 5.73 20.18 -14.42
N ASN A 342 7.00 19.80 -14.36
CA ASN A 342 7.42 18.40 -14.44
C ASN A 342 7.55 17.72 -13.06
N LEU A 343 7.64 18.50 -11.98
CA LEU A 343 7.67 18.00 -10.61
C LEU A 343 6.32 17.38 -10.27
N ARG A 344 6.34 16.22 -9.68
CA ARG A 344 5.12 15.52 -9.24
C ARG A 344 4.88 15.82 -7.76
N LEU A 345 3.71 16.37 -7.46
CA LEU A 345 3.26 16.57 -6.08
C LEU A 345 2.21 15.52 -5.74
N LEU A 346 2.46 14.75 -4.70
CA LEU A 346 1.55 13.75 -4.14
C LEU A 346 1.11 14.17 -2.74
N VAL A 347 -0.20 14.15 -2.48
CA VAL A 347 -0.78 14.37 -1.16
C VAL A 347 -1.55 13.13 -0.72
N THR A 348 -1.38 12.73 0.53
CA THR A 348 -1.91 11.47 1.07
C THR A 348 -3.03 11.65 2.07
N GLY A 349 -3.25 12.89 2.55
CA GLY A 349 -4.24 13.23 3.58
C GLY A 349 -3.79 12.88 5.01
N ALA A 350 -2.86 11.97 5.18
CA ALA A 350 -2.31 11.55 6.47
C ALA A 350 -0.93 10.90 6.30
N MET A 351 -0.18 10.75 7.41
CA MET A 351 1.01 9.89 7.44
C MET A 351 0.60 8.42 7.67
N PRO A 352 1.35 7.45 7.10
CA PRO A 352 1.14 6.05 7.43
C PRO A 352 1.60 5.76 8.87
N ASP A 353 0.87 4.89 9.57
CA ASP A 353 1.32 4.39 10.87
C ASP A 353 2.52 3.43 10.67
N PRO A 354 3.72 3.72 11.19
CA PRO A 354 4.88 2.85 11.09
C PRO A 354 4.72 1.54 11.88
N ALA A 355 3.85 1.51 12.92
CA ALA A 355 3.58 0.33 13.73
C ALA A 355 2.51 -0.60 13.12
N ALA A 356 1.79 -0.16 12.08
CA ALA A 356 0.72 -0.94 11.48
C ALA A 356 1.23 -2.29 10.94
N ALA A 357 0.52 -3.35 11.30
CA ALA A 357 0.78 -4.69 10.79
C ALA A 357 0.48 -4.77 9.29
N ALA A 358 1.34 -5.44 8.55
CA ALA A 358 1.16 -5.73 7.13
C ALA A 358 1.98 -6.97 6.72
N VAL A 359 1.70 -7.52 5.56
CA VAL A 359 2.50 -8.59 4.95
C VAL A 359 3.30 -8.01 3.79
N LYS A 360 4.61 -8.26 3.78
CA LYS A 360 5.48 -8.03 2.64
C LYS A 360 5.63 -9.30 1.82
N ILE A 361 5.47 -9.19 0.51
CA ILE A 361 5.56 -10.32 -0.42
C ILE A 361 6.66 -10.03 -1.43
N LYS A 362 7.55 -10.99 -1.63
CA LYS A 362 8.63 -10.94 -2.61
C LYS A 362 8.54 -12.16 -3.52
N SER A 363 8.47 -11.93 -4.83
CA SER A 363 8.53 -13.03 -5.80
C SER A 363 9.92 -13.65 -5.82
N VAL A 364 9.97 -14.98 -5.87
CA VAL A 364 11.18 -15.78 -6.05
C VAL A 364 10.93 -16.80 -7.15
N ALA A 365 11.97 -17.41 -7.69
CA ALA A 365 11.81 -18.44 -8.70
C ALA A 365 10.94 -19.59 -8.15
N GLY A 366 9.81 -19.83 -8.80
CA GLY A 366 8.87 -20.89 -8.43
C GLY A 366 7.90 -20.57 -7.28
N GLY A 367 7.89 -19.32 -6.73
CA GLY A 367 6.98 -19.00 -5.63
C GLY A 367 7.12 -17.59 -5.06
N PHE A 368 6.74 -17.45 -3.80
CA PHE A 368 6.78 -16.20 -3.06
C PHE A 368 7.38 -16.41 -1.67
N LEU A 369 8.09 -15.40 -1.19
CA LEU A 369 8.38 -15.23 0.24
C LEU A 369 7.38 -14.24 0.80
N ALA A 370 6.70 -14.61 1.88
CA ALA A 370 5.83 -13.74 2.64
C ALA A 370 6.39 -13.60 4.06
N GLN A 371 6.39 -12.38 4.57
CA GLN A 371 6.79 -12.09 5.95
C GLN A 371 5.96 -10.94 6.50
N SER A 372 5.85 -10.86 7.83
CA SER A 372 5.32 -9.65 8.46
C SER A 372 6.21 -8.45 8.13
N ARG A 373 5.59 -7.27 8.04
CA ARG A 373 6.33 -6.01 7.94
C ARG A 373 7.23 -5.85 9.16
N ASP A 374 8.42 -5.29 8.97
CA ASP A 374 9.27 -4.82 10.05
C ASP A 374 8.67 -3.53 10.64
N ASN A 375 7.84 -3.69 11.65
CA ASN A 375 7.20 -2.60 12.41
C ASN A 375 7.80 -2.45 13.82
N GLY A 376 8.94 -3.10 14.09
CA GLY A 376 9.67 -2.97 15.34
C GLY A 376 10.15 -1.53 15.55
N ALA A 377 9.96 -1.02 16.76
CA ALA A 377 10.42 0.28 17.21
C ALA A 377 11.07 0.15 18.57
N ILE A 378 12.02 1.03 18.88
CA ILE A 378 12.68 1.13 20.18
C ILE A 378 12.65 2.57 20.68
N SER A 379 12.69 2.71 21.99
CA SER A 379 12.82 3.95 22.76
C SER A 379 14.16 4.01 23.49
N ALA A 380 14.42 5.09 24.20
CA ALA A 380 15.62 5.23 25.04
C ALA A 380 15.67 4.17 26.17
N ASP A 381 14.51 3.77 26.67
CA ASP A 381 14.40 2.78 27.76
C ASP A 381 14.74 1.35 27.30
N ASP A 382 14.71 1.08 26.01
CA ASP A 382 15.05 -0.22 25.42
C ASP A 382 16.55 -0.37 25.16
N LEU A 383 17.33 0.69 25.34
CA LEU A 383 18.77 0.70 25.09
C LEU A 383 19.54 0.08 26.24
N THR A 384 20.40 -0.90 25.94
CA THR A 384 21.36 -1.43 26.89
C THR A 384 22.74 -0.85 26.61
N ILE A 385 23.25 0.04 27.50
CA ILE A 385 24.60 0.57 27.39
C ILE A 385 25.59 -0.47 27.91
N VAL A 386 26.48 -0.94 27.04
CA VAL A 386 27.42 -2.06 27.33
C VAL A 386 28.86 -1.61 27.51
N THR A 387 29.15 -0.33 27.38
CA THR A 387 30.49 0.28 27.58
C THR A 387 30.58 1.03 28.89
N SER A 388 31.81 1.34 29.33
CA SER A 388 32.07 2.16 30.52
C SER A 388 31.70 3.63 30.30
N ALA A 389 31.81 4.12 29.08
CA ALA A 389 31.32 5.44 28.70
C ALA A 389 29.78 5.44 28.69
N THR A 390 29.18 6.50 29.22
CA THR A 390 27.73 6.72 29.27
C THR A 390 27.33 7.82 28.28
N PRO A 391 26.21 7.63 27.53
CA PRO A 391 25.76 8.64 26.60
C PRO A 391 25.19 9.86 27.32
N ASP A 392 25.34 11.02 26.73
CA ASP A 392 24.51 12.18 27.05
C ASP A 392 23.16 12.13 26.30
N ALA A 393 22.26 13.07 26.60
CA ALA A 393 20.93 13.11 26.00
C ALA A 393 20.97 13.32 24.47
N GLY A 394 21.90 14.16 23.98
CA GLY A 394 22.05 14.39 22.53
C GLY A 394 22.53 13.14 21.80
N GLN A 395 23.45 12.39 22.39
CA GLN A 395 23.90 11.11 21.82
C GLN A 395 22.77 10.06 21.79
N ILE A 396 21.90 10.02 22.79
CA ILE A 396 20.73 9.12 22.80
C ILE A 396 19.78 9.49 21.66
N ASP A 397 19.44 10.78 21.52
CA ASP A 397 18.55 11.27 20.47
C ASP A 397 19.12 10.97 19.07
N ASP A 398 20.40 11.22 18.85
CA ASP A 398 21.07 10.95 17.59
C ASP A 398 21.19 9.44 17.29
N MET A 399 21.44 8.61 18.30
CA MET A 399 21.46 7.16 18.14
C MET A 399 20.08 6.63 17.73
N LEU A 400 19.00 7.07 18.37
CA LEU A 400 17.64 6.68 18.02
C LEU A 400 17.23 7.21 16.64
N PHE A 401 17.64 8.43 16.29
CA PHE A 401 17.44 8.97 14.95
C PHE A 401 18.17 8.13 13.88
N ALA A 402 19.45 7.86 14.08
CA ALA A 402 20.26 7.06 13.17
C ALA A 402 19.71 5.63 13.04
N TRP A 403 19.19 5.05 14.13
CA TRP A 403 18.59 3.73 14.16
C TRP A 403 17.33 3.65 13.30
N ARG A 404 16.40 4.62 13.42
CA ARG A 404 15.19 4.71 12.59
C ARG A 404 15.55 4.86 11.12
N VAL A 405 16.53 5.70 10.77
CA VAL A 405 16.98 5.81 9.38
C VAL A 405 17.59 4.49 8.90
N CYS A 406 18.42 3.83 9.73
CA CYS A 406 19.13 2.61 9.39
C CYS A 406 18.17 1.46 9.02
N LYS A 407 17.00 1.36 9.67
CA LYS A 407 15.91 0.42 9.38
C LYS A 407 15.45 0.48 7.91
N HIS A 408 15.53 1.66 7.29
CA HIS A 408 15.08 1.89 5.91
C HIS A 408 16.20 1.83 4.87
N VAL A 409 17.46 1.68 5.29
CA VAL A 409 18.62 1.57 4.40
C VAL A 409 18.84 0.13 3.99
N LYS A 410 19.19 -0.10 2.73
CA LYS A 410 19.52 -1.45 2.22
C LYS A 410 20.73 -2.05 2.94
N SER A 411 20.58 -3.29 3.39
CA SER A 411 21.63 -4.04 4.12
C SER A 411 22.81 -4.42 3.22
N ASN A 412 24.04 -4.52 3.75
CA ASN A 412 24.43 -4.05 5.08
C ASN A 412 24.41 -2.52 5.14
N ALA A 413 23.86 -1.98 6.22
CA ALA A 413 23.65 -0.56 6.39
C ALA A 413 24.49 0.02 7.54
N ILE A 414 25.10 1.18 7.30
CA ILE A 414 25.71 2.05 8.31
C ILE A 414 25.21 3.48 8.08
N VAL A 415 24.71 4.11 9.13
CA VAL A 415 24.24 5.50 9.12
C VAL A 415 24.96 6.29 10.19
N PHE A 416 25.70 7.33 9.79
CA PHE A 416 26.21 8.33 10.71
C PHE A 416 25.19 9.46 10.88
N ALA A 417 25.01 9.92 12.10
CA ALA A 417 24.12 11.04 12.41
C ALA A 417 24.70 11.97 13.46
N ALA A 418 24.35 13.24 13.34
CA ALA A 418 24.64 14.29 14.31
C ALA A 418 23.52 15.33 14.30
N ASP A 419 23.09 15.76 15.48
CA ASP A 419 22.01 16.75 15.66
C ASP A 419 20.72 16.35 14.91
N ARG A 420 20.28 15.08 14.98
CA ARG A 420 19.11 14.52 14.27
C ARG A 420 19.16 14.76 12.75
N CYS A 421 20.34 14.60 12.17
CA CYS A 421 20.59 14.70 10.73
C CYS A 421 21.59 13.62 10.32
N THR A 422 21.34 12.92 9.22
CA THR A 422 22.34 12.03 8.63
C THR A 422 23.54 12.83 8.17
N VAL A 423 24.73 12.31 8.39
CA VAL A 423 25.98 12.92 7.94
C VAL A 423 26.82 12.01 7.06
N GLY A 424 26.37 10.76 6.90
CA GLY A 424 26.95 9.78 5.98
C GLY A 424 26.11 8.50 5.99
N VAL A 425 25.84 7.96 4.81
CA VAL A 425 25.05 6.72 4.65
C VAL A 425 25.82 5.75 3.76
N GLY A 426 26.02 4.53 4.24
CA GLY A 426 26.55 3.39 3.50
C GLY A 426 25.47 2.31 3.38
N ALA A 427 25.07 2.00 2.15
CA ALA A 427 23.92 1.16 1.86
C ALA A 427 24.29 0.01 0.92
N GLY A 428 23.66 -1.15 1.11
CA GLY A 428 23.64 -2.24 0.14
C GLY A 428 24.98 -2.92 -0.12
N GLN A 429 25.90 -2.92 0.87
CA GLN A 429 27.22 -3.52 0.68
C GLN A 429 27.29 -4.94 1.22
N MET A 430 28.13 -5.77 0.58
CA MET A 430 28.35 -7.15 0.98
C MET A 430 29.06 -7.25 2.32
N SER A 431 29.85 -6.26 2.69
CA SER A 431 30.49 -6.19 4.01
C SER A 431 30.10 -4.92 4.77
N ARG A 432 29.98 -5.03 6.08
CA ARG A 432 29.69 -3.92 6.98
C ARG A 432 30.82 -2.90 7.03
N VAL A 433 32.05 -3.38 6.89
CA VAL A 433 33.25 -2.52 6.80
C VAL A 433 33.19 -1.61 5.57
N ASP A 434 32.74 -2.15 4.42
CA ASP A 434 32.64 -1.34 3.21
C ASP A 434 31.51 -0.30 3.34
N SER A 435 30.37 -0.67 3.96
CA SER A 435 29.31 0.31 4.28
C SER A 435 29.85 1.44 5.16
N ALA A 436 30.63 1.12 6.21
CA ALA A 436 31.24 2.12 7.08
C ALA A 436 32.21 3.05 6.31
N ARG A 437 33.06 2.48 5.47
CA ARG A 437 34.01 3.23 4.65
C ARG A 437 33.32 4.15 3.64
N ILE A 438 32.28 3.63 2.96
CA ILE A 438 31.50 4.42 1.99
C ILE A 438 30.81 5.58 2.70
N ALA A 439 30.14 5.33 3.83
CA ALA A 439 29.49 6.37 4.61
C ALA A 439 30.47 7.47 5.05
N ALA A 440 31.64 7.08 5.59
CA ALA A 440 32.68 8.00 5.98
C ALA A 440 33.29 8.76 4.79
N GLN A 441 33.45 8.10 3.62
CA GLN A 441 33.94 8.77 2.41
C GLN A 441 32.94 9.81 1.90
N LYS A 442 31.64 9.48 1.86
CA LYS A 442 30.60 10.45 1.49
C LYS A 442 30.60 11.68 2.40
N ALA A 443 30.78 11.50 3.71
CA ALA A 443 30.89 12.63 4.63
C ALA A 443 32.11 13.50 4.35
N ARG A 444 33.27 12.94 3.98
CA ARG A 444 34.46 13.68 3.55
C ARG A 444 34.22 14.45 2.26
N ASP A 445 33.60 13.81 1.27
CA ASP A 445 33.28 14.43 -0.01
C ASP A 445 32.31 15.60 0.17
N THR A 446 31.30 15.42 1.05
CA THR A 446 30.36 16.49 1.43
C THR A 446 31.05 17.64 2.14
N ALA A 447 31.95 17.37 3.08
CA ALA A 447 32.72 18.41 3.73
C ALA A 447 33.55 19.23 2.72
N THR A 448 34.18 18.55 1.76
CA THR A 448 34.91 19.18 0.66
C THR A 448 33.99 20.05 -0.22
N HIS A 449 32.79 19.52 -0.56
CA HIS A 449 31.81 20.25 -1.36
C HIS A 449 31.33 21.53 -0.72
N HIS A 450 31.14 21.54 0.61
CA HIS A 450 30.69 22.69 1.37
C HIS A 450 31.83 23.59 1.86
N GLY A 451 33.11 23.19 1.70
CA GLY A 451 34.26 23.89 2.23
C GLY A 451 34.36 23.87 3.76
N TRP A 452 33.83 22.79 4.39
CA TRP A 452 33.97 22.63 5.83
C TRP A 452 35.36 22.16 6.22
N ASP A 453 35.84 22.60 7.38
CA ASP A 453 37.18 22.25 7.87
C ASP A 453 37.34 20.75 8.18
N ALA A 454 36.24 20.07 8.51
CA ALA A 454 36.23 18.65 8.86
C ALA A 454 34.90 17.96 8.46
N PRO A 455 34.90 16.64 8.20
CA PRO A 455 33.68 15.88 7.98
C PRO A 455 32.84 15.81 9.25
N ARG A 456 31.52 15.90 9.11
CA ARG A 456 30.55 15.86 10.23
C ARG A 456 30.44 14.49 10.91
N THR A 457 31.18 13.47 10.46
CA THR A 457 31.34 12.20 11.19
C THR A 457 32.15 12.37 12.48
N ILE A 458 32.99 13.39 12.55
CA ILE A 458 33.74 13.68 13.78
C ILE A 458 32.77 14.22 14.85
N GLY A 459 32.68 13.49 15.97
CA GLY A 459 31.75 13.78 17.04
C GLY A 459 30.34 13.21 16.85
N SER A 460 30.07 12.57 15.70
CA SER A 460 28.76 11.96 15.41
C SER A 460 28.52 10.64 16.15
N VAL A 461 27.31 10.10 15.99
CA VAL A 461 26.98 8.72 16.33
C VAL A 461 26.90 7.87 15.05
N ALA A 462 26.93 6.54 15.20
CA ALA A 462 26.68 5.62 14.08
C ALA A 462 25.70 4.51 14.48
N ALA A 463 24.77 4.18 13.55
CA ALA A 463 23.90 3.03 13.64
C ALA A 463 24.32 1.93 12.65
N SER A 464 24.17 0.67 13.08
CA SER A 464 24.37 -0.52 12.26
C SER A 464 23.13 -1.38 12.30
N ASP A 465 22.57 -1.75 11.14
CA ASP A 465 21.35 -2.55 11.00
C ASP A 465 21.43 -3.97 11.61
N ALA A 466 22.66 -4.48 11.85
CA ALA A 466 22.93 -5.74 12.50
C ALA A 466 24.21 -5.67 13.34
N PHE A 467 24.51 -6.75 14.09
CA PHE A 467 25.69 -6.82 14.92
C PHE A 467 27.01 -6.79 14.10
N PHE A 468 28.08 -6.38 14.76
CA PHE A 468 29.44 -6.48 14.21
C PHE A 468 29.98 -7.91 14.43
N PRO A 469 30.25 -8.67 13.34
CA PRO A 469 30.82 -10.02 13.48
C PRO A 469 32.28 -10.00 13.93
N PHE A 470 32.98 -8.88 13.73
CA PHE A 470 34.37 -8.60 14.12
C PHE A 470 34.51 -7.12 14.48
N ALA A 471 35.62 -6.77 15.14
CA ALA A 471 35.87 -5.39 15.56
C ALA A 471 36.30 -4.46 14.40
N ASP A 472 36.59 -4.97 13.21
CA ASP A 472 37.03 -4.20 12.05
C ASP A 472 35.99 -3.20 11.54
N GLY A 473 34.72 -3.58 11.55
CA GLY A 473 33.62 -2.67 11.23
C GLY A 473 33.53 -1.51 12.23
N LEU A 474 33.63 -1.80 13.52
CA LEU A 474 33.70 -0.79 14.56
C LEU A 474 34.94 0.09 14.44
N ALA A 475 36.10 -0.49 14.11
CA ALA A 475 37.34 0.26 13.93
C ALA A 475 37.21 1.34 12.82
N ALA A 476 36.52 0.99 11.71
CA ALA A 476 36.25 1.97 10.65
C ALA A 476 35.35 3.15 11.12
N LEU A 477 34.40 2.89 12.03
CA LEU A 477 33.59 3.95 12.62
C LEU A 477 34.40 4.83 13.58
N ILE A 478 35.24 4.21 14.40
CA ILE A 478 36.14 4.94 15.33
C ILE A 478 37.12 5.84 14.53
N GLU A 479 37.71 5.31 13.44
CA GLU A 479 38.57 6.08 12.54
C GLU A 479 37.85 7.28 11.90
N ALA A 480 36.52 7.12 11.63
CA ALA A 480 35.69 8.21 11.13
C ALA A 480 35.32 9.26 12.18
N GLY A 481 35.65 9.03 13.47
CA GLY A 481 35.51 9.98 14.57
C GLY A 481 34.20 9.91 15.34
N VAL A 482 33.48 8.76 15.34
CA VAL A 482 32.25 8.60 16.12
C VAL A 482 32.53 8.63 17.62
N THR A 483 31.55 9.11 18.38
CA THR A 483 31.57 9.12 19.86
C THR A 483 30.60 8.10 20.46
N ALA A 484 29.63 7.61 19.68
CA ALA A 484 28.70 6.58 20.11
C ALA A 484 28.29 5.69 18.94
N VAL A 485 27.94 4.44 19.25
CA VAL A 485 27.45 3.44 18.28
C VAL A 485 26.22 2.75 18.83
N ILE A 486 25.20 2.56 17.98
CA ILE A 486 24.02 1.76 18.27
C ILE A 486 23.94 0.55 17.32
N GLN A 487 23.70 -0.64 17.86
CA GLN A 487 23.64 -1.91 17.14
C GLN A 487 22.77 -2.92 17.90
N PRO A 488 22.29 -4.02 17.26
CA PRO A 488 21.45 -5.00 17.95
C PRO A 488 22.17 -5.87 18.99
N GLY A 489 23.47 -6.11 18.86
CA GLY A 489 24.16 -7.14 19.64
C GLY A 489 23.80 -8.57 19.19
N GLY A 490 24.24 -9.57 19.95
CA GLY A 490 23.96 -10.99 19.70
C GLY A 490 25.05 -11.73 18.87
N SER A 491 26.21 -11.11 18.66
CA SER A 491 27.37 -11.74 18.06
C SER A 491 28.18 -12.57 19.07
N LYS A 492 28.75 -13.67 18.63
CA LYS A 492 29.76 -14.40 19.45
C LYS A 492 31.03 -13.56 19.72
N ALA A 493 31.20 -12.46 19.00
CA ALA A 493 32.33 -11.55 19.12
C ALA A 493 32.00 -10.29 19.90
N ASP A 494 30.81 -10.15 20.50
CA ASP A 494 30.39 -8.95 21.21
C ASP A 494 31.38 -8.50 22.26
N ASP A 495 31.92 -9.44 23.06
CA ASP A 495 32.95 -9.11 24.08
C ASP A 495 34.17 -8.37 23.47
N LYS A 496 34.61 -8.79 22.27
CA LYS A 496 35.73 -8.17 21.57
C LYS A 496 35.37 -6.80 21.00
N VAL A 497 34.15 -6.67 20.50
CA VAL A 497 33.63 -5.42 19.94
C VAL A 497 33.44 -4.38 21.07
N ILE A 498 32.87 -4.80 22.21
CA ILE A 498 32.72 -3.98 23.41
C ILE A 498 34.08 -3.55 23.98
N ALA A 499 35.04 -4.49 24.04
CA ALA A 499 36.39 -4.17 24.50
C ALA A 499 37.07 -3.12 23.60
N ALA A 500 36.88 -3.20 22.27
CA ALA A 500 37.39 -2.22 21.31
C ALA A 500 36.71 -0.84 21.50
N ALA A 501 35.39 -0.81 21.73
CA ALA A 501 34.66 0.43 22.03
C ALA A 501 35.14 1.08 23.33
N ASN A 502 35.33 0.28 24.40
CA ASN A 502 35.88 0.75 25.66
C ASN A 502 37.31 1.30 25.52
N ALA A 503 38.15 0.61 24.74
CA ALA A 503 39.52 1.06 24.49
C ALA A 503 39.58 2.40 23.73
N ALA A 504 38.59 2.66 22.88
CA ALA A 504 38.43 3.93 22.16
C ALA A 504 37.69 5.01 22.95
N GLY A 505 37.15 4.68 24.13
CA GLY A 505 36.41 5.61 24.99
C GLY A 505 35.03 6.01 24.42
N ILE A 506 34.47 5.23 23.48
CA ILE A 506 33.16 5.54 22.86
C ILE A 506 32.01 4.79 23.56
N VAL A 507 30.81 5.35 23.46
CA VAL A 507 29.58 4.70 23.92
C VAL A 507 29.18 3.60 22.95
N MET A 508 28.68 2.47 23.48
CA MET A 508 27.98 1.45 22.69
C MET A 508 26.64 1.09 23.33
N ALA A 509 25.57 1.26 22.57
CA ALA A 509 24.22 0.86 22.92
C ALA A 509 23.80 -0.36 22.12
N MET A 510 23.15 -1.32 22.78
CA MET A 510 22.55 -2.49 22.15
C MET A 510 21.03 -2.41 22.24
N THR A 511 20.36 -2.78 21.12
CA THR A 511 18.89 -2.71 20.96
C THR A 511 18.21 -4.06 21.15
N GLY A 512 18.94 -5.19 21.05
CA GLY A 512 18.35 -6.52 21.00
C GLY A 512 17.51 -6.82 19.75
N MET A 513 17.32 -5.83 18.86
CA MET A 513 16.49 -5.93 17.65
C MET A 513 17.33 -5.61 16.42
N ARG A 514 17.18 -6.39 15.37
CA ARG A 514 17.87 -6.24 14.08
C ARG A 514 16.90 -5.78 12.99
N HIS A 515 17.35 -4.94 12.05
CA HIS A 515 16.56 -4.42 10.93
C HIS A 515 17.22 -4.70 9.59
N PHE A 516 17.18 -5.94 9.09
CA PHE A 516 17.64 -6.23 7.75
C PHE A 516 16.61 -5.79 6.69
N ASN A 517 17.08 -5.12 5.63
CA ASN A 517 16.27 -4.66 4.51
C ASN A 517 16.97 -5.01 3.18
N HIS A 518 16.54 -6.09 2.51
CA HIS A 518 17.12 -6.58 1.26
C HIS A 518 16.27 -6.26 0.03
#